data_eeb4ac742f6ec4f5b5e20169b7085262
#
_entry.id   eeb4ac742f6ec4f5b5e20169b7085262
#
_cell.length_a   1.000
_cell.length_b   1.000
_cell.length_c   1.000
_cell.angle_alpha   90.00
_cell.angle_beta   90.00
_cell.angle_gamma   90.00
#
_symmetry.space_group_name_H-M   'P 1'
#
loop_
_entity.id
_entity.type
_entity.pdbx_description
1 polymer ?
#
loop_
_entity_poly.entity_id
_entity_poly.type
_entity_poly.pdbx_seq_one_letter_code
_entity_poly.pdbx_strand_id
1 'polypeptide(L)'
;MTAAQTVPAPAAGSAQPTVRRLIVYTLLFALVVVTAVGLSGLLGRLLGAGTVLVAGDVAGLARSLAFTLIGGPMAAALWWFVWRLLDDAVERSSAGWGLYLTGMYAVSLITAATGVLSALAAVIGGERLGWQLSLSNGLVWAGVLAWHRWMWRHPRKSPSLIPDVPTVVGAAFGLIIGVGGSVTALANLLDTAIQGFTASASLGDPWWKLVLQALAWGVGGVAIWWWHWIHDGGRRLTTDFADVALVVIGILGAVLLTVGGVGTVLFVLLRLAFDRTDPVSEILEPLGAAIAAGAVGSLVWAYHRTVSAGRSSTTLQAAKLVTSGVGLAAAATGIGIGVNSALSIAATPLAGDGIRTLLLGGISALAVGGPLWWLTWKPGVPPEPTELGRRGRRVYLIAVFGLSAIVAVITLLVIGYRVFEFLLDDVSGGSLVDRTRAPLGLLVATGLAAGYHFAVWRHDRSLTAAATPRKRMVRKLILVAAGDPEPLVKVAAEVTGASVTVWKRADAGTSGTAPSGAASSGASSGTAEEAADGLSGQLARALEGVAADRVLVITGPGSRIEVIPLGSD
;
A
#
# COMPACT_ATOMS: atom_id res chain seq x y z
N MET A 1 47.32 -17.11 28.68
CA MET A 1 46.09 -17.89 28.55
C MET A 1 44.94 -16.89 28.52
N THR A 2 44.50 -16.61 27.30
CA THR A 2 43.45 -15.61 27.00
C THR A 2 42.11 -16.34 27.00
N ALA A 3 41.23 -16.03 27.95
CA ALA A 3 39.88 -16.58 27.99
C ALA A 3 39.05 -15.98 26.85
N ALA A 4 38.63 -16.80 25.91
CA ALA A 4 37.68 -16.43 24.89
C ALA A 4 36.31 -16.23 25.54
N GLN A 5 35.79 -15.02 25.49
CA GLN A 5 34.40 -14.74 25.82
C GLN A 5 33.50 -15.37 24.75
N THR A 6 32.82 -16.42 25.11
CA THR A 6 31.77 -17.07 24.33
C THR A 6 30.56 -16.09 24.28
N VAL A 7 30.26 -15.60 23.10
CA VAL A 7 29.00 -14.91 22.80
C VAL A 7 27.87 -15.91 23.07
N PRO A 8 26.87 -15.59 23.92
CA PRO A 8 25.76 -16.51 24.17
C PRO A 8 24.96 -16.67 22.87
N ALA A 9 24.72 -17.93 22.47
CA ALA A 9 23.84 -18.27 21.35
C ALA A 9 22.43 -17.70 21.60
N PRO A 10 21.72 -17.21 20.56
CA PRO A 10 20.36 -16.71 20.72
C PRO A 10 19.47 -17.83 21.30
N ALA A 11 18.77 -17.51 22.38
CA ALA A 11 17.96 -18.44 23.15
C ALA A 11 16.94 -19.14 22.25
N ALA A 12 17.06 -20.46 22.11
CA ALA A 12 16.12 -21.35 21.42
C ALA A 12 14.70 -21.38 22.07
N GLY A 13 14.46 -20.55 23.12
CA GLY A 13 13.21 -20.52 23.90
C GLY A 13 12.05 -19.73 23.28
N SER A 14 12.28 -18.89 22.25
CA SER A 14 11.22 -18.00 21.70
C SER A 14 10.38 -18.62 20.57
N ALA A 15 10.85 -19.65 19.89
CA ALA A 15 10.14 -20.27 18.77
C ALA A 15 8.98 -21.17 19.24
N GLN A 16 9.15 -21.92 20.32
CA GLN A 16 8.15 -22.88 20.81
C GLN A 16 6.81 -22.26 21.23
N PRO A 17 6.76 -21.17 22.01
CA PRO A 17 5.49 -20.50 22.33
C PRO A 17 4.82 -19.90 21.10
N THR A 18 5.57 -19.39 20.12
CA THR A 18 5.00 -18.83 18.88
C THR A 18 4.35 -19.91 18.03
N VAL A 19 4.99 -21.06 17.85
CA VAL A 19 4.43 -22.20 17.11
C VAL A 19 3.17 -22.73 17.80
N ARG A 20 3.17 -22.89 19.12
CA ARG A 20 1.98 -23.29 19.88
C ARG A 20 0.81 -22.34 19.65
N ARG A 21 1.03 -21.02 19.73
CA ARG A 21 0.01 -19.99 19.48
C ARG A 21 -0.55 -20.10 18.07
N LEU A 22 0.32 -20.22 17.07
CA LEU A 22 -0.09 -20.37 15.67
C LEU A 22 -1.01 -21.58 15.50
N ILE A 23 -0.64 -22.74 16.06
CA ILE A 23 -1.45 -23.96 15.97
C ILE A 23 -2.81 -23.76 16.66
N VAL A 24 -2.83 -23.28 17.91
CA VAL A 24 -4.06 -23.11 18.69
C VAL A 24 -5.03 -22.15 17.99
N TYR A 25 -4.55 -20.99 17.55
CA TYR A 25 -5.41 -20.00 16.90
C TYR A 25 -5.85 -20.42 15.49
N THR A 26 -5.02 -21.14 14.75
CA THR A 26 -5.42 -21.70 13.44
C THR A 26 -6.47 -22.80 13.60
N LEU A 27 -6.32 -23.69 14.60
CA LEU A 27 -7.32 -24.71 14.89
C LEU A 27 -8.63 -24.09 15.36
N LEU A 28 -8.58 -23.06 16.22
CA LEU A 28 -9.78 -22.34 16.67
C LEU A 28 -10.48 -21.68 15.48
N PHE A 29 -9.72 -21.02 14.61
CA PHE A 29 -10.25 -20.42 13.38
C PHE A 29 -10.98 -21.46 12.53
N ALA A 30 -10.33 -22.56 12.23
CA ALA A 30 -10.91 -23.64 11.42
C ALA A 30 -12.17 -24.22 12.06
N LEU A 31 -12.16 -24.49 13.38
CA LEU A 31 -13.31 -25.05 14.09
C LEU A 31 -14.52 -24.09 14.13
N VAL A 32 -14.28 -22.78 14.32
CA VAL A 32 -15.36 -21.77 14.27
C VAL A 32 -15.93 -21.69 12.85
N VAL A 33 -15.10 -21.71 11.81
CA VAL A 33 -15.56 -21.71 10.40
C VAL A 33 -16.38 -22.97 10.11
N VAL A 34 -15.88 -24.15 10.45
CA VAL A 34 -16.58 -25.43 10.26
C VAL A 34 -17.94 -25.40 10.97
N THR A 35 -17.98 -24.97 12.21
CA THR A 35 -19.22 -24.86 13.00
C THR A 35 -20.21 -23.89 12.34
N ALA A 36 -19.74 -22.70 11.93
CA ALA A 36 -20.59 -21.71 11.27
C ALA A 36 -21.17 -22.22 9.94
N VAL A 37 -20.37 -22.94 9.14
CA VAL A 37 -20.84 -23.58 7.90
C VAL A 37 -21.89 -24.66 8.20
N GLY A 38 -21.67 -25.47 9.25
CA GLY A 38 -22.64 -26.48 9.68
C GLY A 38 -23.97 -25.86 10.10
N LEU A 39 -23.91 -24.86 10.98
CA LEU A 39 -25.11 -24.11 11.46
C LEU A 39 -25.83 -23.41 10.30
N SER A 40 -25.10 -22.79 9.38
CA SER A 40 -25.69 -22.16 8.18
C SER A 40 -26.43 -23.17 7.32
N GLY A 41 -25.85 -24.37 7.12
CA GLY A 41 -26.50 -25.45 6.38
C GLY A 41 -27.78 -25.95 7.05
N LEU A 42 -27.80 -26.10 8.38
CA LEU A 42 -29.01 -26.49 9.13
C LEU A 42 -30.07 -25.41 9.08
N LEU A 43 -29.69 -24.15 9.32
CA LEU A 43 -30.64 -23.03 9.28
C LEU A 43 -31.21 -22.84 7.86
N GLY A 44 -30.38 -23.00 6.81
CA GLY A 44 -30.82 -22.92 5.43
C GLY A 44 -31.86 -23.98 5.08
N ARG A 45 -31.70 -25.19 5.62
CA ARG A 45 -32.68 -26.28 5.48
C ARG A 45 -33.99 -25.97 6.23
N LEU A 46 -33.88 -25.40 7.42
CA LEU A 46 -35.05 -24.97 8.19
C LEU A 46 -35.85 -23.89 7.44
N LEU A 47 -35.16 -22.89 6.90
CA LEU A 47 -35.79 -21.82 6.11
C LEU A 47 -36.33 -22.31 4.76
N GLY A 48 -35.72 -23.33 4.19
CA GLY A 48 -36.12 -23.98 2.94
C GLY A 48 -37.05 -25.19 3.14
N ALA A 49 -37.56 -25.41 4.35
CA ALA A 49 -38.45 -26.56 4.62
C ALA A 49 -39.69 -26.56 3.70
N GLY A 50 -39.94 -27.67 3.05
CA GLY A 50 -41.04 -27.80 2.07
C GLY A 50 -40.67 -27.46 0.63
N THR A 51 -39.41 -27.03 0.35
CA THR A 51 -38.93 -26.87 -1.03
C THR A 51 -38.29 -28.16 -1.54
N VAL A 52 -38.41 -28.41 -2.87
CA VAL A 52 -37.86 -29.60 -3.52
C VAL A 52 -36.33 -29.70 -3.40
N LEU A 53 -35.64 -28.56 -3.25
CA LEU A 53 -34.18 -28.51 -3.11
C LEU A 53 -33.66 -29.11 -1.78
N VAL A 54 -34.48 -29.18 -0.75
CA VAL A 54 -34.12 -29.73 0.56
C VAL A 54 -34.45 -31.24 0.67
N ALA A 55 -35.48 -31.69 -0.06
CA ALA A 55 -35.92 -33.09 -0.07
C ALA A 55 -34.96 -33.92 -0.93
N GLY A 56 -34.03 -34.61 -0.32
CA GLY A 56 -33.11 -35.55 -1.00
C GLY A 56 -31.61 -35.30 -0.82
N ASP A 57 -31.17 -34.13 -0.31
CA ASP A 57 -29.76 -33.86 -0.03
C ASP A 57 -29.37 -34.42 1.35
N VAL A 58 -29.33 -35.73 1.48
CA VAL A 58 -28.92 -36.43 2.72
C VAL A 58 -27.48 -36.18 3.04
N ALA A 59 -26.60 -36.14 2.03
CA ALA A 59 -25.18 -35.90 2.22
C ALA A 59 -24.88 -34.48 2.80
N GLY A 60 -25.55 -33.46 2.29
CA GLY A 60 -25.46 -32.11 2.83
C GLY A 60 -26.03 -31.97 4.24
N LEU A 61 -27.11 -32.70 4.57
CA LEU A 61 -27.63 -32.75 5.94
C LEU A 61 -26.64 -33.42 6.88
N ALA A 62 -26.10 -34.59 6.51
CA ALA A 62 -25.13 -35.31 7.31
C ALA A 62 -23.87 -34.48 7.56
N ARG A 63 -23.36 -33.77 6.54
CA ARG A 63 -22.25 -32.82 6.67
C ARG A 63 -22.58 -31.70 7.65
N SER A 64 -23.75 -31.08 7.51
CA SER A 64 -24.15 -29.97 8.38
C SER A 64 -24.31 -30.41 9.83
N LEU A 65 -24.87 -31.61 10.06
CA LEU A 65 -24.96 -32.21 11.40
C LEU A 65 -23.57 -32.53 11.97
N ALA A 66 -22.69 -33.16 11.18
CA ALA A 66 -21.33 -33.48 11.64
C ALA A 66 -20.55 -32.20 12.02
N PHE A 67 -20.61 -31.18 11.16
CA PHE A 67 -19.93 -29.90 11.40
C PHE A 67 -20.47 -29.18 12.64
N THR A 68 -21.76 -29.26 12.91
CA THR A 68 -22.38 -28.62 14.07
C THR A 68 -22.18 -29.44 15.35
N LEU A 69 -22.50 -30.73 15.33
CA LEU A 69 -22.52 -31.56 16.52
C LEU A 69 -21.13 -32.05 16.96
N ILE A 70 -20.17 -32.14 16.05
CA ILE A 70 -18.78 -32.47 16.37
C ILE A 70 -17.93 -31.19 16.42
N GLY A 71 -18.00 -30.37 15.38
CA GLY A 71 -17.20 -29.14 15.29
C GLY A 71 -17.58 -28.12 16.38
N GLY A 72 -18.87 -27.96 16.67
CA GLY A 72 -19.37 -27.03 17.67
C GLY A 72 -18.83 -27.25 19.09
N PRO A 73 -18.98 -28.44 19.68
CA PRO A 73 -18.42 -28.75 20.99
C PRO A 73 -16.88 -28.63 21.03
N MET A 74 -16.18 -29.03 19.95
CA MET A 74 -14.73 -28.86 19.85
C MET A 74 -14.33 -27.38 19.80
N ALA A 75 -15.04 -26.58 19.02
CA ALA A 75 -14.84 -25.12 18.97
C ALA A 75 -15.09 -24.50 20.36
N ALA A 76 -16.17 -24.89 21.04
CA ALA A 76 -16.51 -24.38 22.37
C ALA A 76 -15.44 -24.76 23.41
N ALA A 77 -14.97 -26.02 23.40
CA ALA A 77 -13.93 -26.47 24.31
C ALA A 77 -12.60 -25.72 24.09
N LEU A 78 -12.17 -25.60 22.82
CA LEU A 78 -10.95 -24.87 22.50
C LEU A 78 -11.10 -23.37 22.80
N TRP A 79 -12.28 -22.81 22.56
CA TRP A 79 -12.60 -21.42 22.91
C TRP A 79 -12.52 -21.20 24.42
N TRP A 80 -13.09 -22.08 25.23
CA TRP A 80 -13.02 -22.01 26.69
C TRP A 80 -11.55 -22.08 27.19
N PHE A 81 -10.73 -22.92 26.57
CA PHE A 81 -9.31 -22.98 26.87
C PHE A 81 -8.61 -21.66 26.54
N VAL A 82 -8.83 -21.11 25.33
CA VAL A 82 -8.27 -19.81 24.90
C VAL A 82 -8.76 -18.68 25.79
N TRP A 83 -10.04 -18.69 26.18
CA TRP A 83 -10.61 -17.70 27.11
C TRP A 83 -9.81 -17.60 28.40
N ARG A 84 -9.40 -18.72 28.96
CA ARG A 84 -8.55 -18.74 30.17
C ARG A 84 -7.14 -18.26 29.88
N LEU A 85 -6.54 -18.61 28.73
CA LEU A 85 -5.23 -18.12 28.34
C LEU A 85 -5.17 -16.59 28.20
N LEU A 86 -6.26 -15.99 27.78
CA LEU A 86 -6.37 -14.54 27.62
C LEU A 86 -6.42 -13.75 28.94
N ASP A 87 -6.36 -14.40 30.12
CA ASP A 87 -6.10 -13.72 31.38
C ASP A 87 -4.66 -13.22 31.47
N ASP A 88 -3.72 -13.90 30.77
CA ASP A 88 -2.34 -13.46 30.66
C ASP A 88 -2.18 -12.29 29.68
N ALA A 89 -1.50 -11.22 30.13
CA ALA A 89 -1.19 -10.05 29.31
C ALA A 89 -0.26 -10.39 28.13
N VAL A 90 0.66 -11.34 28.31
CA VAL A 90 1.58 -11.80 27.25
C VAL A 90 0.82 -12.49 26.12
N GLU A 91 -0.27 -13.20 26.44
CA GLU A 91 -1.10 -13.82 25.42
C GLU A 91 -1.90 -12.78 24.63
N ARG A 92 -2.47 -11.75 25.30
CA ARG A 92 -3.21 -10.66 24.64
C ARG A 92 -2.32 -9.79 23.74
N SER A 93 -1.03 -9.67 24.08
CA SER A 93 -0.05 -8.94 23.26
C SER A 93 0.56 -9.80 22.15
N SER A 94 0.13 -11.06 21.99
CA SER A 94 0.64 -11.91 20.94
C SER A 94 0.07 -11.55 19.57
N ALA A 95 0.91 -11.64 18.53
CA ALA A 95 0.48 -11.48 17.15
C ALA A 95 -0.58 -12.53 16.75
N GLY A 96 -0.49 -13.74 17.31
CA GLY A 96 -1.43 -14.82 17.06
C GLY A 96 -2.87 -14.45 17.43
N TRP A 97 -3.08 -13.87 18.61
CA TRP A 97 -4.39 -13.41 19.05
C TRP A 97 -4.94 -12.26 18.19
N GLY A 98 -4.11 -11.25 17.92
CA GLY A 98 -4.49 -10.13 17.08
C GLY A 98 -4.87 -10.55 15.65
N LEU A 99 -4.08 -11.45 15.04
CA LEU A 99 -4.35 -11.97 13.69
C LEU A 99 -5.61 -12.85 13.66
N TYR A 100 -5.78 -13.74 14.66
CA TYR A 100 -6.98 -14.56 14.77
C TYR A 100 -8.24 -13.69 14.82
N LEU A 101 -8.26 -12.73 15.74
CA LEU A 101 -9.43 -11.89 15.94
C LEU A 101 -9.73 -11.03 14.70
N THR A 102 -8.70 -10.45 14.09
CA THR A 102 -8.84 -9.67 12.86
C THR A 102 -9.32 -10.54 11.69
N GLY A 103 -8.74 -11.72 11.53
CA GLY A 103 -9.13 -12.66 10.47
C GLY A 103 -10.57 -13.12 10.63
N MET A 104 -10.98 -13.52 11.85
CA MET A 104 -12.37 -13.92 12.11
C MET A 104 -13.34 -12.77 11.94
N TYR A 105 -12.97 -11.55 12.39
CA TYR A 105 -13.77 -10.36 12.17
C TYR A 105 -13.98 -10.09 10.67
N ALA A 106 -12.92 -10.13 9.88
CA ALA A 106 -12.98 -9.90 8.43
C ALA A 106 -13.85 -10.95 7.73
N VAL A 107 -13.58 -12.24 7.97
CA VAL A 107 -14.34 -13.33 7.34
C VAL A 107 -15.82 -13.27 7.74
N SER A 108 -16.12 -13.06 9.03
CA SER A 108 -17.50 -12.99 9.50
C SER A 108 -18.23 -11.76 8.97
N LEU A 109 -17.57 -10.59 8.89
CA LEU A 109 -18.15 -9.38 8.30
C LEU A 109 -18.47 -9.58 6.82
N ILE A 110 -17.51 -10.10 6.05
CA ILE A 110 -17.68 -10.33 4.60
C ILE A 110 -18.82 -11.33 4.38
N THR A 111 -18.80 -12.46 5.07
CA THR A 111 -19.80 -13.53 4.86
C THR A 111 -21.19 -13.11 5.35
N ALA A 112 -21.28 -12.43 6.49
CA ALA A 112 -22.54 -11.92 7.01
C ALA A 112 -23.15 -10.87 6.06
N ALA A 113 -22.35 -9.88 5.66
CA ALA A 113 -22.82 -8.82 4.76
C ALA A 113 -23.23 -9.36 3.39
N THR A 114 -22.37 -10.18 2.76
CA THR A 114 -22.69 -10.76 1.44
C THR A 114 -23.91 -11.68 1.53
N GLY A 115 -24.05 -12.48 2.59
CA GLY A 115 -25.20 -13.33 2.80
C GLY A 115 -26.52 -12.54 2.93
N VAL A 116 -26.54 -11.50 3.76
CA VAL A 116 -27.74 -10.66 3.93
C VAL A 116 -28.08 -9.89 2.65
N LEU A 117 -27.07 -9.27 2.01
CA LEU A 117 -27.28 -8.48 0.79
C LEU A 117 -27.70 -9.35 -0.40
N SER A 118 -27.13 -10.56 -0.53
CA SER A 118 -27.57 -11.53 -1.55
C SER A 118 -29.00 -11.99 -1.32
N ALA A 119 -29.38 -12.27 -0.06
CA ALA A 119 -30.75 -12.63 0.24
C ALA A 119 -31.73 -11.50 -0.09
N LEU A 120 -31.40 -10.26 0.26
CA LEU A 120 -32.19 -9.08 -0.09
C LEU A 120 -32.31 -8.89 -1.60
N ALA A 121 -31.21 -9.02 -2.33
CA ALA A 121 -31.19 -8.93 -3.78
C ALA A 121 -32.06 -10.02 -4.44
N ALA A 122 -32.00 -11.26 -3.95
CA ALA A 122 -32.83 -12.36 -4.42
C ALA A 122 -34.32 -12.10 -4.19
N VAL A 123 -34.69 -11.56 -3.02
CA VAL A 123 -36.09 -11.18 -2.73
C VAL A 123 -36.57 -10.06 -3.66
N ILE A 124 -35.74 -9.02 -3.89
CA ILE A 124 -36.05 -7.94 -4.85
C ILE A 124 -36.22 -8.50 -6.27
N GLY A 125 -35.36 -9.45 -6.67
CA GLY A 125 -35.44 -10.14 -7.97
C GLY A 125 -36.70 -11.01 -8.12
N GLY A 126 -37.40 -11.33 -7.03
CA GLY A 126 -38.54 -12.26 -7.03
C GLY A 126 -38.13 -13.72 -7.12
N GLU A 127 -36.87 -14.04 -6.79
CA GLU A 127 -36.37 -15.40 -6.75
C GLU A 127 -37.05 -16.19 -5.63
N ARG A 128 -37.71 -17.30 -6.01
CA ARG A 128 -38.39 -18.15 -5.04
C ARG A 128 -37.46 -19.10 -4.28
N LEU A 129 -36.29 -19.38 -4.84
CA LEU A 129 -35.31 -20.33 -4.33
C LEU A 129 -33.96 -19.67 -4.22
N GLY A 130 -33.15 -20.09 -3.24
CA GLY A 130 -31.76 -19.64 -3.08
C GLY A 130 -31.55 -18.57 -1.99
N TRP A 131 -32.51 -17.66 -1.77
CA TRP A 131 -32.40 -16.63 -0.73
C TRP A 131 -32.28 -17.20 0.69
N GLN A 132 -32.87 -18.40 0.93
CA GLN A 132 -32.85 -19.08 2.23
C GLN A 132 -31.41 -19.40 2.69
N LEU A 133 -30.59 -19.93 1.76
CA LEU A 133 -29.20 -20.27 2.05
C LEU A 133 -28.37 -19.00 2.27
N SER A 134 -28.59 -17.98 1.44
CA SER A 134 -27.93 -16.67 1.58
C SER A 134 -28.28 -16.02 2.93
N LEU A 135 -29.56 -16.01 3.31
CA LEU A 135 -29.99 -15.45 4.57
C LEU A 135 -29.45 -16.26 5.76
N SER A 136 -29.44 -17.59 5.69
CA SER A 136 -28.92 -18.43 6.77
C SER A 136 -27.42 -18.18 7.00
N ASN A 137 -26.64 -18.09 5.92
CA ASN A 137 -25.24 -17.66 5.99
C ASN A 137 -25.13 -16.26 6.64
N GLY A 138 -25.89 -15.30 6.16
CA GLY A 138 -25.90 -13.95 6.69
C GLY A 138 -26.14 -13.91 8.20
N LEU A 139 -27.17 -14.63 8.68
CA LEU A 139 -27.58 -14.62 10.10
C LEU A 139 -26.56 -15.34 11.00
N VAL A 140 -26.09 -16.53 10.62
CA VAL A 140 -25.12 -17.29 11.43
C VAL A 140 -23.81 -16.51 11.52
N TRP A 141 -23.30 -16.00 10.40
CA TRP A 141 -22.05 -15.23 10.39
C TRP A 141 -22.20 -13.86 11.04
N ALA A 142 -23.40 -13.26 11.06
CA ALA A 142 -23.68 -12.08 11.87
C ALA A 142 -23.54 -12.38 13.37
N GLY A 143 -23.96 -13.56 13.82
CA GLY A 143 -23.74 -14.02 15.19
C GLY A 143 -22.24 -14.18 15.51
N VAL A 144 -21.48 -14.79 14.59
CA VAL A 144 -20.01 -14.92 14.71
C VAL A 144 -19.34 -13.53 14.73
N LEU A 145 -19.77 -12.61 13.86
CA LEU A 145 -19.29 -11.23 13.83
C LEU A 145 -19.57 -10.49 15.13
N ALA A 146 -20.80 -10.59 15.65
CA ALA A 146 -21.19 -9.95 16.90
C ALA A 146 -20.33 -10.43 18.08
N TRP A 147 -20.06 -11.76 18.14
CA TRP A 147 -19.19 -12.35 19.14
C TRP A 147 -17.75 -11.82 19.06
N HIS A 148 -17.15 -11.82 17.85
CA HIS A 148 -15.77 -11.35 17.67
C HIS A 148 -15.66 -9.83 17.84
N ARG A 149 -16.70 -9.06 17.47
CA ARG A 149 -16.76 -7.63 17.76
C ARG A 149 -16.81 -7.36 19.27
N TRP A 150 -17.58 -8.14 20.01
CA TRP A 150 -17.61 -8.05 21.47
C TRP A 150 -16.25 -8.36 22.08
N MET A 151 -15.58 -9.44 21.62
CA MET A 151 -14.24 -9.80 22.06
C MET A 151 -13.21 -8.72 21.77
N TRP A 152 -13.27 -8.15 20.58
CA TRP A 152 -12.36 -7.07 20.18
C TRP A 152 -12.48 -5.83 21.10
N ARG A 153 -13.67 -5.56 21.61
CA ARG A 153 -13.93 -4.43 22.52
C ARG A 153 -13.97 -4.82 24.00
N HIS A 154 -13.66 -6.06 24.32
CA HIS A 154 -13.73 -6.55 25.69
C HIS A 154 -12.62 -5.92 26.55
N PRO A 155 -12.93 -5.31 27.73
CA PRO A 155 -11.95 -4.53 28.53
C PRO A 155 -10.72 -5.31 28.95
N ARG A 156 -10.88 -6.65 29.17
CA ARG A 156 -9.82 -7.53 29.69
C ARG A 156 -9.27 -8.55 28.69
N LYS A 157 -9.88 -8.70 27.52
CA LYS A 157 -9.53 -9.79 26.57
C LYS A 157 -9.19 -9.27 25.16
N SER A 158 -9.38 -7.96 24.92
CA SER A 158 -9.03 -7.35 23.63
C SER A 158 -7.54 -7.50 23.31
N PRO A 159 -7.17 -7.63 22.02
CA PRO A 159 -5.79 -7.65 21.61
C PRO A 159 -5.15 -6.27 21.80
N SER A 160 -3.91 -6.25 22.29
CA SER A 160 -3.13 -5.01 22.38
C SER A 160 -2.27 -4.77 21.13
N LEU A 161 -2.03 -5.80 20.32
CA LEU A 161 -1.34 -5.71 19.05
C LEU A 161 -2.36 -5.59 17.91
N ILE A 162 -2.15 -4.66 16.97
CA ILE A 162 -3.01 -4.41 15.80
C ILE A 162 -4.50 -4.15 16.12
N PRO A 163 -4.84 -3.34 17.14
CA PRO A 163 -6.23 -3.15 17.57
C PRO A 163 -7.10 -2.44 16.53
N ASP A 164 -6.50 -1.65 15.61
CA ASP A 164 -7.21 -0.81 14.64
C ASP A 164 -7.52 -1.53 13.31
N VAL A 165 -6.89 -2.67 13.07
CA VAL A 165 -6.99 -3.39 11.78
C VAL A 165 -8.43 -3.81 11.46
N PRO A 166 -9.27 -4.32 12.39
CA PRO A 166 -10.66 -4.63 12.10
C PRO A 166 -11.46 -3.44 11.59
N THR A 167 -11.25 -2.24 12.17
CA THR A 167 -11.89 -1.00 11.71
C THR A 167 -11.50 -0.65 10.28
N VAL A 168 -10.22 -0.71 9.96
CA VAL A 168 -9.71 -0.39 8.62
C VAL A 168 -10.22 -1.38 7.58
N VAL A 169 -10.17 -2.69 7.89
CA VAL A 169 -10.69 -3.74 7.00
C VAL A 169 -12.19 -3.58 6.78
N GLY A 170 -12.96 -3.29 7.83
CA GLY A 170 -14.41 -3.06 7.71
C GLY A 170 -14.72 -1.82 6.87
N ALA A 171 -14.01 -0.71 7.06
CA ALA A 171 -14.16 0.49 6.26
C ALA A 171 -13.79 0.24 4.78
N ALA A 172 -12.69 -0.46 4.52
CA ALA A 172 -12.25 -0.82 3.19
C ALA A 172 -13.26 -1.70 2.46
N PHE A 173 -13.73 -2.76 3.11
CA PHE A 173 -14.76 -3.66 2.57
C PHE A 173 -16.05 -2.90 2.26
N GLY A 174 -16.54 -2.10 3.21
CA GLY A 174 -17.74 -1.30 3.04
C GLY A 174 -17.63 -0.30 1.89
N LEU A 175 -16.47 0.35 1.74
CA LEU A 175 -16.21 1.28 0.64
C LEU A 175 -16.23 0.55 -0.72
N ILE A 176 -15.57 -0.60 -0.84
CA ILE A 176 -15.54 -1.38 -2.10
C ILE A 176 -16.94 -1.80 -2.50
N ILE A 177 -17.72 -2.38 -1.58
CA ILE A 177 -19.09 -2.83 -1.86
C ILE A 177 -20.01 -1.63 -2.12
N GLY A 178 -19.90 -0.58 -1.33
CA GLY A 178 -20.71 0.63 -1.46
C GLY A 178 -20.48 1.33 -2.81
N VAL A 179 -19.23 1.49 -3.21
CA VAL A 179 -18.86 2.08 -4.51
C VAL A 179 -19.33 1.16 -5.64
N GLY A 180 -19.03 -0.15 -5.58
CA GLY A 180 -19.43 -1.10 -6.60
C GLY A 180 -20.95 -1.13 -6.80
N GLY A 181 -21.71 -1.27 -5.72
CA GLY A 181 -23.19 -1.26 -5.78
C GLY A 181 -23.75 0.07 -6.29
N SER A 182 -23.18 1.21 -5.86
CA SER A 182 -23.62 2.54 -6.32
C SER A 182 -23.33 2.77 -7.81
N VAL A 183 -22.14 2.36 -8.27
CA VAL A 183 -21.80 2.43 -9.71
C VAL A 183 -22.74 1.56 -10.52
N THR A 184 -22.98 0.30 -10.10
CA THR A 184 -23.86 -0.61 -10.81
C THR A 184 -25.31 -0.11 -10.83
N ALA A 185 -25.82 0.42 -9.71
CA ALA A 185 -27.17 0.95 -9.63
C ALA A 185 -27.36 2.15 -10.58
N LEU A 186 -26.41 3.09 -10.56
CA LEU A 186 -26.45 4.27 -11.41
C LEU A 186 -26.25 3.89 -12.89
N ALA A 187 -25.37 2.94 -13.18
CA ALA A 187 -25.17 2.41 -14.54
C ALA A 187 -26.45 1.81 -15.09
N ASN A 188 -27.08 0.87 -14.36
CA ASN A 188 -28.34 0.25 -14.80
C ASN A 188 -29.46 1.28 -15.03
N LEU A 189 -29.52 2.31 -14.19
CA LEU A 189 -30.50 3.40 -14.37
C LEU A 189 -30.23 4.20 -15.65
N LEU A 190 -28.98 4.56 -15.89
CA LEU A 190 -28.58 5.32 -17.08
C LEU A 190 -28.73 4.49 -18.35
N ASP A 191 -28.34 3.20 -18.33
CA ASP A 191 -28.49 2.30 -19.46
C ASP A 191 -29.96 2.13 -19.84
N THR A 192 -30.86 2.02 -18.85
CA THR A 192 -32.30 2.01 -19.10
C THR A 192 -32.79 3.29 -19.78
N ALA A 193 -32.30 4.45 -19.31
CA ALA A 193 -32.65 5.72 -19.93
C ALA A 193 -32.12 5.80 -21.36
N ILE A 194 -30.87 5.40 -21.62
CA ILE A 194 -30.26 5.38 -22.97
C ILE A 194 -31.02 4.46 -23.90
N GLN A 195 -31.38 3.24 -23.46
CA GLN A 195 -32.18 2.28 -24.23
C GLN A 195 -33.56 2.85 -24.59
N GLY A 196 -34.20 3.60 -23.69
CA GLY A 196 -35.44 4.30 -23.95
C GLY A 196 -35.34 5.32 -25.10
N PHE A 197 -34.20 6.00 -25.25
CA PHE A 197 -33.94 6.92 -26.36
C PHE A 197 -33.60 6.21 -27.69
N THR A 198 -33.00 5.03 -27.63
CA THR A 198 -32.61 4.26 -28.82
C THR A 198 -33.73 3.33 -29.35
N ALA A 199 -34.91 3.39 -28.74
CA ALA A 199 -36.09 2.55 -29.08
C ALA A 199 -35.78 1.04 -29.07
N SER A 200 -34.81 0.59 -28.30
CA SER A 200 -34.49 -0.84 -28.14
C SER A 200 -35.50 -1.47 -27.19
N ALA A 201 -36.39 -2.29 -27.70
CA ALA A 201 -37.36 -3.02 -26.88
C ALA A 201 -36.64 -4.01 -25.97
N SER A 202 -36.64 -3.77 -24.67
CA SER A 202 -36.12 -4.72 -23.68
C SER A 202 -37.15 -5.84 -23.47
N LEU A 203 -36.83 -7.03 -23.97
CA LEU A 203 -37.53 -8.27 -23.64
C LEU A 203 -36.84 -8.87 -22.43
N GLY A 204 -37.32 -8.57 -21.21
CA GLY A 204 -36.70 -9.10 -20.00
C GLY A 204 -37.40 -8.66 -18.72
N ASP A 205 -36.74 -8.88 -17.60
CA ASP A 205 -37.21 -8.44 -16.28
C ASP A 205 -37.37 -6.91 -16.22
N PRO A 206 -38.33 -6.42 -15.40
CA PRO A 206 -38.49 -4.97 -15.20
C PRO A 206 -37.19 -4.28 -14.80
N TRP A 207 -36.86 -3.18 -15.47
CA TRP A 207 -35.61 -2.43 -15.29
C TRP A 207 -35.28 -2.08 -13.82
N TRP A 208 -36.31 -1.82 -13.02
CA TRP A 208 -36.13 -1.43 -11.62
C TRP A 208 -35.56 -2.54 -10.74
N LYS A 209 -35.70 -3.82 -11.13
CA LYS A 209 -35.15 -4.95 -10.36
C LYS A 209 -33.63 -4.86 -10.25
N LEU A 210 -32.94 -4.75 -11.39
CA LEU A 210 -31.48 -4.65 -11.42
C LEU A 210 -30.97 -3.41 -10.68
N VAL A 211 -31.69 -2.29 -10.83
CA VAL A 211 -31.35 -1.04 -10.11
C VAL A 211 -31.51 -1.23 -8.61
N LEU A 212 -32.62 -1.80 -8.14
CA LEU A 212 -32.85 -1.98 -6.69
C LEU A 212 -31.93 -3.04 -6.09
N GLN A 213 -31.63 -4.12 -6.82
CA GLN A 213 -30.65 -5.11 -6.38
C GLN A 213 -29.28 -4.47 -6.17
N ALA A 214 -28.77 -3.73 -7.16
CA ALA A 214 -27.50 -3.02 -7.06
C ALA A 214 -27.53 -1.93 -5.97
N LEU A 215 -28.64 -1.21 -5.82
CA LEU A 215 -28.81 -0.21 -4.77
C LEU A 215 -28.77 -0.83 -3.38
N ALA A 216 -29.34 -2.03 -3.19
CA ALA A 216 -29.24 -2.75 -1.92
C ALA A 216 -27.78 -3.01 -1.53
N TRP A 217 -26.94 -3.43 -2.49
CA TRP A 217 -25.51 -3.58 -2.28
C TRP A 217 -24.82 -2.25 -2.01
N GLY A 218 -25.17 -1.19 -2.75
CA GLY A 218 -24.62 0.15 -2.56
C GLY A 218 -24.91 0.70 -1.17
N VAL A 219 -26.18 0.68 -0.76
CA VAL A 219 -26.62 1.17 0.57
C VAL A 219 -26.03 0.32 1.69
N GLY A 220 -26.04 -1.01 1.55
CA GLY A 220 -25.42 -1.92 2.52
C GLY A 220 -23.92 -1.66 2.68
N GLY A 221 -23.20 -1.49 1.59
CA GLY A 221 -21.77 -1.16 1.61
C GLY A 221 -21.49 0.21 2.23
N VAL A 222 -22.26 1.24 1.87
CA VAL A 222 -22.16 2.58 2.47
C VAL A 222 -22.46 2.54 3.97
N ALA A 223 -23.45 1.75 4.41
CA ALA A 223 -23.76 1.59 5.83
C ALA A 223 -22.60 0.93 6.60
N ILE A 224 -21.99 -0.12 6.05
CA ILE A 224 -20.81 -0.78 6.62
C ILE A 224 -19.62 0.20 6.66
N TRP A 225 -19.36 0.91 5.56
CA TRP A 225 -18.32 1.92 5.51
C TRP A 225 -18.53 3.02 6.53
N TRP A 226 -19.74 3.61 6.59
CA TRP A 226 -20.10 4.66 7.54
C TRP A 226 -19.87 4.20 8.98
N TRP A 227 -20.29 2.96 9.31
CA TRP A 227 -20.12 2.40 10.64
C TRP A 227 -18.64 2.35 11.06
N HIS A 228 -17.77 1.77 10.23
CA HIS A 228 -16.36 1.62 10.58
C HIS A 228 -15.57 2.93 10.42
N TRP A 229 -15.90 3.71 9.39
CA TRP A 229 -15.16 4.92 9.07
C TRP A 229 -15.51 6.10 9.97
N ILE A 230 -16.81 6.31 10.25
CA ILE A 230 -17.32 7.43 11.04
C ILE A 230 -17.55 7.02 12.48
N HIS A 231 -18.40 5.99 12.74
CA HIS A 231 -18.81 5.59 14.09
C HIS A 231 -17.65 4.96 14.87
N ASP A 232 -16.92 4.00 14.29
CA ASP A 232 -15.74 3.36 14.91
C ASP A 232 -14.49 4.23 14.81
N GLY A 233 -14.56 5.38 14.15
CA GLY A 233 -13.50 6.39 14.11
C GLY A 233 -12.35 6.09 13.13
N GLY A 234 -12.53 5.19 12.16
CA GLY A 234 -11.51 4.82 11.15
C GLY A 234 -10.87 6.01 10.45
N ARG A 235 -11.66 7.08 10.19
CA ARG A 235 -11.13 8.33 9.59
C ARG A 235 -10.08 9.05 10.44
N ARG A 236 -10.02 8.78 11.75
CA ARG A 236 -9.09 9.42 12.69
C ARG A 236 -7.82 8.59 12.95
N LEU A 237 -7.80 7.34 12.50
CA LEU A 237 -6.66 6.45 12.68
C LEU A 237 -5.47 6.95 11.85
N THR A 238 -4.31 7.07 12.49
CA THR A 238 -3.04 7.54 11.88
C THR A 238 -1.98 6.45 11.86
N THR A 239 -2.40 5.17 11.89
CA THR A 239 -1.49 4.04 11.76
C THR A 239 -1.07 3.85 10.29
N ASP A 240 0.13 3.32 10.06
CA ASP A 240 0.66 3.08 8.70
C ASP A 240 -0.32 2.24 7.86
N PHE A 241 -0.95 1.23 8.48
CA PHE A 241 -1.94 0.40 7.79
C PHE A 241 -3.19 1.19 7.36
N ALA A 242 -3.69 2.09 8.22
CA ALA A 242 -4.82 2.95 7.90
C ALA A 242 -4.48 3.96 6.78
N ASP A 243 -3.25 4.48 6.77
CA ASP A 243 -2.78 5.39 5.74
C ASP A 243 -2.60 4.68 4.39
N VAL A 244 -2.05 3.46 4.39
CA VAL A 244 -1.96 2.62 3.18
C VAL A 244 -3.35 2.29 2.64
N ALA A 245 -4.30 1.88 3.48
CA ALA A 245 -5.66 1.59 3.06
C ALA A 245 -6.37 2.83 2.48
N LEU A 246 -6.19 4.01 3.10
CA LEU A 246 -6.70 5.28 2.59
C LEU A 246 -6.15 5.59 1.20
N VAL A 247 -4.84 5.43 0.99
CA VAL A 247 -4.19 5.75 -0.28
C VAL A 247 -4.55 4.73 -1.36
N VAL A 248 -4.53 3.42 -1.04
CA VAL A 248 -4.75 2.35 -2.04
C VAL A 248 -6.24 2.19 -2.38
N ILE A 249 -7.12 2.17 -1.38
CA ILE A 249 -8.53 1.90 -1.60
C ILE A 249 -9.30 3.20 -1.81
N GLY A 250 -9.11 4.18 -0.91
CA GLY A 250 -9.85 5.44 -0.97
C GLY A 250 -9.42 6.37 -2.10
N ILE A 251 -8.13 6.40 -2.47
CA ILE A 251 -7.61 7.32 -3.49
C ILE A 251 -7.31 6.60 -4.79
N LEU A 252 -6.44 5.59 -4.83
CA LEU A 252 -6.09 4.90 -6.07
C LEU A 252 -7.33 4.29 -6.73
N GLY A 253 -8.15 3.52 -5.98
CA GLY A 253 -9.37 2.93 -6.51
C GLY A 253 -10.33 3.97 -7.09
N ALA A 254 -10.53 5.08 -6.36
CA ALA A 254 -11.42 6.15 -6.81
C ALA A 254 -10.87 6.91 -8.03
N VAL A 255 -9.57 7.18 -8.09
CA VAL A 255 -8.94 7.84 -9.26
C VAL A 255 -9.00 6.95 -10.50
N LEU A 256 -8.80 5.63 -10.35
CA LEU A 256 -8.93 4.69 -11.46
C LEU A 256 -10.36 4.70 -12.03
N LEU A 257 -11.38 4.68 -11.16
CA LEU A 257 -12.78 4.80 -11.58
C LEU A 257 -13.06 6.14 -12.27
N THR A 258 -12.54 7.23 -11.71
CA THR A 258 -12.72 8.58 -12.27
C THR A 258 -12.09 8.70 -13.65
N VAL A 259 -10.81 8.35 -13.78
CA VAL A 259 -10.07 8.45 -15.03
C VAL A 259 -10.63 7.51 -16.09
N GLY A 260 -10.96 6.27 -15.69
CA GLY A 260 -11.60 5.30 -16.58
C GLY A 260 -12.98 5.78 -17.04
N GLY A 261 -13.82 6.21 -16.11
CA GLY A 261 -15.17 6.69 -16.43
C GLY A 261 -15.15 7.95 -17.32
N VAL A 262 -14.42 8.99 -16.92
CA VAL A 262 -14.32 10.24 -17.70
C VAL A 262 -13.65 9.99 -19.06
N GLY A 263 -12.62 9.13 -19.11
CA GLY A 263 -11.97 8.74 -20.36
C GLY A 263 -12.94 8.03 -21.31
N THR A 264 -13.73 7.09 -20.80
CA THR A 264 -14.72 6.36 -21.62
C THR A 264 -15.85 7.28 -22.09
N VAL A 265 -16.35 8.21 -21.24
CA VAL A 265 -17.32 9.22 -21.67
C VAL A 265 -16.75 10.06 -22.81
N LEU A 266 -15.53 10.57 -22.68
CA LEU A 266 -14.87 11.33 -23.73
C LEU A 266 -14.69 10.49 -25.01
N PHE A 267 -14.31 9.23 -24.88
CA PHE A 267 -14.18 8.29 -26.00
C PHE A 267 -15.51 8.14 -26.77
N VAL A 268 -16.61 7.91 -26.03
CA VAL A 268 -17.96 7.80 -26.65
C VAL A 268 -18.33 9.09 -27.38
N LEU A 269 -18.09 10.26 -26.77
CA LEU A 269 -18.36 11.55 -27.40
C LEU A 269 -17.52 11.75 -28.67
N LEU A 270 -16.23 11.38 -28.64
CA LEU A 270 -15.38 11.44 -29.83
C LEU A 270 -15.85 10.48 -30.92
N ARG A 271 -16.30 9.27 -30.58
CA ARG A 271 -16.88 8.35 -31.55
C ARG A 271 -18.14 8.93 -32.20
N LEU A 272 -19.06 9.45 -31.41
CA LEU A 272 -20.27 10.09 -31.93
C LEU A 272 -19.97 11.25 -32.88
N ALA A 273 -18.87 11.99 -32.64
CA ALA A 273 -18.47 13.11 -33.46
C ALA A 273 -17.72 12.68 -34.74
N PHE A 274 -16.83 11.71 -34.67
CA PHE A 274 -15.83 11.43 -35.69
C PHE A 274 -15.85 10.02 -36.26
N ASP A 275 -16.56 9.06 -35.61
CA ASP A 275 -16.55 7.66 -36.02
C ASP A 275 -17.92 7.00 -35.77
N ARG A 276 -18.80 7.11 -36.74
CA ARG A 276 -20.17 6.53 -36.72
C ARG A 276 -20.29 5.29 -37.59
N THR A 277 -19.25 4.49 -37.63
CA THR A 277 -19.26 3.25 -38.42
C THR A 277 -20.13 2.19 -37.80
N ASP A 278 -20.16 2.13 -36.44
CA ASP A 278 -21.02 1.26 -35.69
C ASP A 278 -22.40 1.90 -35.41
N PRO A 279 -23.43 1.12 -35.17
CA PRO A 279 -24.74 1.61 -34.74
C PRO A 279 -24.63 2.48 -33.48
N VAL A 280 -25.43 3.55 -33.41
CA VAL A 280 -25.40 4.47 -32.25
C VAL A 280 -25.66 3.74 -30.93
N SER A 281 -26.50 2.70 -30.93
CA SER A 281 -26.76 1.88 -29.75
C SER A 281 -25.48 1.21 -29.21
N GLU A 282 -24.63 0.68 -30.09
CA GLU A 282 -23.35 0.06 -29.72
C GLU A 282 -22.32 1.10 -29.24
N ILE A 283 -22.30 2.29 -29.88
CA ILE A 283 -21.42 3.38 -29.45
C ILE A 283 -21.80 3.86 -28.04
N LEU A 284 -23.10 3.89 -27.72
CA LEU A 284 -23.63 4.34 -26.44
C LEU A 284 -23.59 3.28 -25.33
N GLU A 285 -23.39 1.99 -25.67
CA GLU A 285 -23.39 0.88 -24.71
C GLU A 285 -22.53 1.13 -23.46
N PRO A 286 -21.27 1.61 -23.55
CA PRO A 286 -20.44 1.82 -22.35
C PRO A 286 -20.77 3.11 -21.60
N LEU A 287 -21.67 3.97 -22.09
CA LEU A 287 -21.86 5.33 -21.59
C LEU A 287 -22.44 5.37 -20.18
N GLY A 288 -23.45 4.56 -19.88
CA GLY A 288 -24.09 4.53 -18.56
C GLY A 288 -23.11 4.12 -17.47
N ALA A 289 -22.38 3.02 -17.67
CA ALA A 289 -21.35 2.57 -16.76
C ALA A 289 -20.21 3.58 -16.62
N ALA A 290 -19.81 4.24 -17.70
CA ALA A 290 -18.75 5.24 -17.69
C ALA A 290 -19.13 6.51 -16.89
N ILE A 291 -20.34 7.05 -17.09
CA ILE A 291 -20.85 8.17 -16.31
C ILE A 291 -20.95 7.80 -14.83
N ALA A 292 -21.49 6.63 -14.52
CA ALA A 292 -21.63 6.14 -13.16
C ALA A 292 -20.26 6.03 -12.47
N ALA A 293 -19.29 5.38 -13.12
CA ALA A 293 -17.93 5.23 -12.60
C ALA A 293 -17.24 6.58 -12.41
N GLY A 294 -17.34 7.48 -13.39
CA GLY A 294 -16.78 8.81 -13.32
C GLY A 294 -17.38 9.65 -12.20
N ALA A 295 -18.70 9.65 -12.03
CA ALA A 295 -19.40 10.42 -11.01
C ALA A 295 -19.12 9.91 -9.60
N VAL A 296 -19.35 8.61 -9.36
CA VAL A 296 -19.11 7.98 -8.04
C VAL A 296 -17.62 8.01 -7.69
N GLY A 297 -16.74 7.69 -8.64
CA GLY A 297 -15.30 7.75 -8.46
C GLY A 297 -14.82 9.14 -8.06
N SER A 298 -15.28 10.18 -8.77
CA SER A 298 -14.93 11.58 -8.47
C SER A 298 -15.39 12.04 -7.09
N LEU A 299 -16.59 11.65 -6.67
CA LEU A 299 -17.12 11.95 -5.35
C LEU A 299 -16.26 11.30 -4.25
N VAL A 300 -15.97 10.00 -4.40
CA VAL A 300 -15.15 9.23 -3.45
C VAL A 300 -13.72 9.78 -3.41
N TRP A 301 -13.14 10.10 -4.56
CA TRP A 301 -11.81 10.70 -4.64
C TRP A 301 -11.75 12.08 -3.96
N ALA A 302 -12.70 12.96 -4.26
CA ALA A 302 -12.77 14.29 -3.65
C ALA A 302 -12.85 14.19 -2.11
N TYR A 303 -13.71 13.31 -1.59
CA TYR A 303 -13.82 13.09 -0.15
C TYR A 303 -12.52 12.57 0.47
N HIS A 304 -11.94 11.48 -0.05
CA HIS A 304 -10.74 10.89 0.55
C HIS A 304 -9.49 11.77 0.37
N ARG A 305 -9.44 12.60 -0.68
CA ARG A 305 -8.42 13.63 -0.84
C ARG A 305 -8.49 14.67 0.28
N THR A 306 -9.67 15.12 0.69
CA THR A 306 -9.80 16.06 1.82
C THR A 306 -9.36 15.40 3.14
N VAL A 307 -9.68 14.13 3.36
CA VAL A 307 -9.21 13.37 4.52
C VAL A 307 -7.68 13.24 4.51
N SER A 308 -7.07 12.92 3.36
CA SER A 308 -5.62 12.78 3.26
C SER A 308 -4.87 14.09 3.51
N ALA A 309 -5.47 15.24 3.17
CA ALA A 309 -4.91 16.56 3.43
C ALA A 309 -4.81 16.88 4.94
N GLY A 310 -5.68 16.31 5.76
CA GLY A 310 -5.65 16.46 7.22
C GLY A 310 -4.73 15.45 7.94
N ARG A 311 -4.05 14.55 7.19
CA ARG A 311 -3.14 13.56 7.74
C ARG A 311 -1.67 13.99 7.64
N SER A 312 -0.75 13.05 7.79
CA SER A 312 0.68 13.31 7.69
C SER A 312 1.10 13.82 6.31
N SER A 313 2.17 14.60 6.25
CA SER A 313 2.75 15.08 5.00
C SER A 313 3.18 13.92 4.07
N THR A 314 3.56 12.78 4.64
CA THR A 314 3.90 11.55 3.89
C THR A 314 2.68 10.94 3.23
N THR A 315 1.55 10.85 3.93
CA THR A 315 0.28 10.34 3.38
C THR A 315 -0.25 11.24 2.27
N LEU A 316 -0.21 12.57 2.47
CA LEU A 316 -0.59 13.53 1.43
C LEU A 316 0.29 13.40 0.17
N GLN A 317 1.60 13.24 0.37
CA GLN A 317 2.53 13.03 -0.75
C GLN A 317 2.25 11.71 -1.47
N ALA A 318 2.04 10.60 -0.74
CA ALA A 318 1.68 9.31 -1.33
C ALA A 318 0.39 9.42 -2.16
N ALA A 319 -0.63 10.10 -1.66
CA ALA A 319 -1.87 10.37 -2.39
C ALA A 319 -1.65 11.12 -3.71
N LYS A 320 -0.81 12.16 -3.69
CA LYS A 320 -0.44 12.91 -4.90
C LYS A 320 0.33 12.05 -5.90
N LEU A 321 1.32 11.27 -5.44
CA LEU A 321 2.15 10.42 -6.29
C LEU A 321 1.34 9.29 -6.94
N VAL A 322 0.43 8.67 -6.19
CA VAL A 322 -0.47 7.64 -6.73
C VAL A 322 -1.41 8.22 -7.78
N THR A 323 -1.99 9.40 -7.51
CA THR A 323 -2.84 10.11 -8.49
C THR A 323 -2.05 10.47 -9.75
N SER A 324 -0.81 10.97 -9.59
CA SER A 324 0.10 11.25 -10.69
C SER A 324 0.43 9.98 -11.50
N GLY A 325 0.66 8.86 -10.82
CA GLY A 325 0.94 7.57 -11.46
C GLY A 325 -0.20 7.09 -12.36
N VAL A 326 -1.44 7.22 -11.91
CA VAL A 326 -2.63 6.89 -12.74
C VAL A 326 -2.74 7.82 -13.95
N GLY A 327 -2.56 9.13 -13.76
CA GLY A 327 -2.55 10.09 -14.87
C GLY A 327 -1.45 9.78 -15.88
N LEU A 328 -0.24 9.47 -15.41
CA LEU A 328 0.88 9.08 -16.27
C LEU A 328 0.59 7.79 -17.05
N ALA A 329 0.03 6.77 -16.40
CA ALA A 329 -0.32 5.51 -17.05
C ALA A 329 -1.35 5.73 -18.18
N ALA A 330 -2.40 6.51 -17.91
CA ALA A 330 -3.40 6.86 -18.91
C ALA A 330 -2.78 7.68 -20.07
N ALA A 331 -1.94 8.69 -19.79
CA ALA A 331 -1.24 9.47 -20.79
C ALA A 331 -0.29 8.62 -21.64
N ALA A 332 0.51 7.76 -21.01
CA ALA A 332 1.42 6.85 -21.71
C ALA A 332 0.65 5.86 -22.61
N THR A 333 -0.48 5.32 -22.13
CA THR A 333 -1.37 4.48 -22.94
C THR A 333 -1.87 5.26 -24.17
N GLY A 334 -2.31 6.51 -23.98
CA GLY A 334 -2.74 7.38 -25.09
C GLY A 334 -1.64 7.63 -26.12
N ILE A 335 -0.42 7.90 -25.67
CA ILE A 335 0.75 8.08 -26.56
C ILE A 335 1.04 6.77 -27.32
N GLY A 336 1.07 5.63 -26.63
CA GLY A 336 1.35 4.34 -27.25
C GLY A 336 0.33 3.97 -28.32
N ILE A 337 -0.96 4.17 -28.03
CA ILE A 337 -2.05 3.97 -28.99
C ILE A 337 -1.93 4.96 -30.17
N GLY A 338 -1.62 6.23 -29.91
CA GLY A 338 -1.41 7.23 -30.96
C GLY A 338 -0.31 6.84 -31.92
N VAL A 339 0.85 6.39 -31.42
CA VAL A 339 1.96 5.90 -32.26
C VAL A 339 1.54 4.66 -33.06
N ASN A 340 0.89 3.68 -32.40
CA ASN A 340 0.39 2.50 -33.09
C ASN A 340 -0.57 2.83 -34.24
N SER A 341 -1.51 3.76 -34.01
CA SER A 341 -2.48 4.21 -35.02
C SER A 341 -1.81 4.99 -36.15
N ALA A 342 -0.85 5.88 -35.84
CA ALA A 342 -0.11 6.60 -36.85
C ALA A 342 0.70 5.68 -37.77
N LEU A 343 1.36 4.67 -37.20
CA LEU A 343 2.10 3.66 -37.99
C LEU A 343 1.14 2.80 -38.85
N SER A 344 -0.05 2.50 -38.37
CA SER A 344 -1.07 1.78 -39.13
C SER A 344 -1.55 2.57 -40.34
N ILE A 345 -1.85 3.86 -40.16
CA ILE A 345 -2.28 4.74 -41.27
C ILE A 345 -1.17 4.86 -42.33
N ALA A 346 0.09 4.93 -41.90
CA ALA A 346 1.21 5.02 -42.81
C ALA A 346 1.47 3.72 -43.60
N ALA A 347 1.20 2.55 -43.00
CA ALA A 347 1.43 1.24 -43.63
C ALA A 347 0.31 0.83 -44.58
N THR A 348 -0.95 1.10 -44.22
CA THR A 348 -2.15 0.71 -44.97
C THR A 348 -3.15 1.87 -44.98
N PRO A 349 -3.04 2.82 -45.95
CA PRO A 349 -3.94 3.98 -46.04
C PRO A 349 -5.42 3.64 -46.17
N LEU A 350 -5.73 2.41 -46.62
CA LEU A 350 -7.10 1.87 -46.77
C LEU A 350 -7.50 0.97 -45.59
N ALA A 351 -6.71 0.93 -44.50
CA ALA A 351 -7.03 0.14 -43.33
C ALA A 351 -8.33 0.63 -42.70
N GLY A 352 -9.25 -0.29 -42.46
CA GLY A 352 -10.63 -0.03 -42.13
C GLY A 352 -10.88 0.67 -40.78
N ASP A 353 -12.14 0.78 -40.46
CA ASP A 353 -12.76 1.60 -39.41
C ASP A 353 -12.19 1.41 -37.98
N GLY A 354 -11.65 0.24 -37.64
CA GLY A 354 -11.11 -0.06 -36.30
C GLY A 354 -9.90 0.80 -35.89
N ILE A 355 -9.12 1.36 -36.84
CA ILE A 355 -7.96 2.22 -36.52
C ILE A 355 -8.41 3.58 -36.00
N ARG A 356 -9.48 4.11 -36.59
CA ARG A 356 -10.06 5.39 -36.17
C ARG A 356 -10.58 5.28 -34.73
N THR A 357 -11.35 4.25 -34.45
CA THR A 357 -11.85 3.93 -33.11
C THR A 357 -10.70 3.83 -32.09
N LEU A 358 -9.62 3.11 -32.45
CA LEU A 358 -8.45 2.96 -31.59
C LEU A 358 -7.77 4.32 -31.34
N LEU A 359 -7.59 5.15 -32.37
CA LEU A 359 -6.99 6.49 -32.26
C LEU A 359 -7.80 7.39 -31.33
N LEU A 360 -9.14 7.38 -31.44
CA LEU A 360 -10.03 8.16 -30.58
C LEU A 360 -9.91 7.71 -29.11
N GLY A 361 -9.75 6.40 -28.87
CA GLY A 361 -9.45 5.87 -27.54
C GLY A 361 -8.11 6.39 -27.00
N GLY A 362 -7.07 6.42 -27.83
CA GLY A 362 -5.77 6.97 -27.46
C GLY A 362 -5.83 8.48 -27.16
N ILE A 363 -6.53 9.26 -27.98
CA ILE A 363 -6.75 10.69 -27.75
C ILE A 363 -7.50 10.91 -26.43
N SER A 364 -8.54 10.13 -26.16
CA SER A 364 -9.30 10.23 -24.92
C SER A 364 -8.43 9.94 -23.70
N ALA A 365 -7.64 8.86 -23.72
CA ALA A 365 -6.75 8.52 -22.62
C ALA A 365 -5.69 9.60 -22.37
N LEU A 366 -5.12 10.17 -23.43
CA LEU A 366 -4.16 11.26 -23.34
C LEU A 366 -4.79 12.56 -22.82
N ALA A 367 -5.99 12.89 -23.32
CA ALA A 367 -6.70 14.12 -22.94
C ALA A 367 -7.16 14.12 -21.48
N VAL A 368 -7.41 12.96 -20.88
CA VAL A 368 -7.76 12.84 -19.45
C VAL A 368 -6.51 12.64 -18.61
N GLY A 369 -5.63 11.71 -19.00
CA GLY A 369 -4.44 11.35 -18.23
C GLY A 369 -3.37 12.44 -18.21
N GLY A 370 -3.15 13.12 -19.33
CA GLY A 370 -2.14 14.18 -19.48
C GLY A 370 -2.35 15.35 -18.52
N PRO A 371 -3.50 16.01 -18.52
CA PRO A 371 -3.81 17.09 -17.58
C PRO A 371 -3.77 16.64 -16.13
N LEU A 372 -4.28 15.44 -15.79
CA LEU A 372 -4.23 14.91 -14.43
C LEU A 372 -2.78 14.73 -13.96
N TRP A 373 -1.94 14.13 -14.79
CA TRP A 373 -0.50 13.98 -14.50
C TRP A 373 0.17 15.35 -14.36
N TRP A 374 -0.06 16.27 -15.31
CA TRP A 374 0.53 17.61 -15.28
C TRP A 374 0.18 18.38 -14.01
N LEU A 375 -1.10 18.38 -13.62
CA LEU A 375 -1.59 19.12 -12.44
C LEU A 375 -1.09 18.53 -11.12
N THR A 376 -0.93 17.20 -11.04
CA THR A 376 -0.50 16.51 -9.82
C THR A 376 1.01 16.44 -9.68
N TRP A 377 1.74 16.28 -10.78
CA TRP A 377 3.20 16.21 -10.80
C TRP A 377 3.86 17.58 -10.89
N LYS A 378 3.27 18.52 -11.62
CA LYS A 378 3.79 19.88 -11.87
C LYS A 378 5.26 19.89 -12.29
N PRO A 379 5.63 19.29 -13.42
CA PRO A 379 7.02 19.07 -13.80
C PRO A 379 7.87 20.33 -13.94
N GLY A 380 7.24 21.48 -14.16
CA GLY A 380 7.93 22.78 -14.28
C GLY A 380 8.19 23.51 -12.95
N VAL A 381 7.70 22.97 -11.81
CA VAL A 381 7.90 23.58 -10.49
C VAL A 381 9.05 22.86 -9.77
N PRO A 382 10.13 23.58 -9.39
CA PRO A 382 11.20 22.98 -8.60
C PRO A 382 10.63 22.37 -7.31
N PRO A 383 11.03 21.14 -6.94
CA PRO A 383 10.58 20.54 -5.69
C PRO A 383 11.16 21.28 -4.50
N GLU A 384 10.39 21.44 -3.43
CA GLU A 384 10.90 22.01 -2.19
C GLU A 384 12.04 21.12 -1.62
N PRO A 385 13.03 21.70 -0.94
CA PRO A 385 14.15 20.93 -0.35
C PRO A 385 13.67 19.78 0.55
N THR A 386 12.57 19.99 1.27
CA THR A 386 11.92 18.97 2.10
C THR A 386 11.32 17.81 1.28
N GLU A 387 10.90 18.05 0.04
CA GLU A 387 10.35 17.03 -0.87
C GLU A 387 11.45 16.17 -1.50
N LEU A 388 12.61 16.77 -1.83
CA LEU A 388 13.78 16.04 -2.36
C LEU A 388 14.29 14.97 -1.40
N GLY A 389 14.22 15.24 -0.10
CA GLY A 389 14.64 14.30 0.96
C GLY A 389 13.64 13.16 1.22
N ARG A 390 12.39 13.27 0.80
CA ARG A 390 11.33 12.32 1.14
C ARG A 390 11.50 10.97 0.42
N ARG A 391 11.47 9.90 1.19
CA ARG A 391 11.58 8.52 0.68
C ARG A 391 10.52 8.21 -0.40
N GLY A 392 9.29 8.70 -0.22
CA GLY A 392 8.18 8.45 -1.14
C GLY A 392 8.46 8.93 -2.56
N ARG A 393 9.00 10.14 -2.76
CA ARG A 393 9.37 10.67 -4.08
C ARG A 393 10.45 9.80 -4.76
N ARG A 394 11.47 9.40 -4.00
CA ARG A 394 12.54 8.51 -4.53
C ARG A 394 11.98 7.15 -4.95
N VAL A 395 11.15 6.55 -4.09
CA VAL A 395 10.50 5.26 -4.40
C VAL A 395 9.65 5.37 -5.66
N TYR A 396 8.85 6.43 -5.77
CA TYR A 396 8.03 6.68 -6.97
C TYR A 396 8.89 6.80 -8.24
N LEU A 397 9.92 7.65 -8.22
CA LEU A 397 10.81 7.84 -9.38
C LEU A 397 11.50 6.53 -9.79
N ILE A 398 12.02 5.76 -8.82
CA ILE A 398 12.68 4.48 -9.08
C ILE A 398 11.65 3.44 -9.57
N ALA A 399 10.46 3.39 -8.99
CA ALA A 399 9.42 2.44 -9.39
C ALA A 399 8.92 2.73 -10.81
N VAL A 400 8.60 4.00 -11.12
CA VAL A 400 8.15 4.38 -12.47
C VAL A 400 9.24 4.17 -13.51
N PHE A 401 10.47 4.65 -13.24
CA PHE A 401 11.60 4.41 -14.12
C PHE A 401 11.87 2.92 -14.31
N GLY A 402 11.99 2.16 -13.20
CA GLY A 402 12.33 0.73 -13.24
C GLY A 402 11.26 -0.09 -13.96
N LEU A 403 9.98 0.11 -13.62
CA LEU A 403 8.88 -0.60 -14.27
C LEU A 403 8.81 -0.26 -15.76
N SER A 404 8.87 1.03 -16.11
CA SER A 404 8.84 1.46 -17.51
C SER A 404 10.04 0.94 -18.29
N ALA A 405 11.23 0.91 -17.70
CA ALA A 405 12.44 0.35 -18.33
C ALA A 405 12.33 -1.16 -18.55
N ILE A 406 11.80 -1.91 -17.57
CA ILE A 406 11.56 -3.35 -17.71
C ILE A 406 10.59 -3.61 -18.85
N VAL A 407 9.46 -2.90 -18.89
CA VAL A 407 8.47 -3.03 -19.96
C VAL A 407 9.09 -2.66 -21.31
N ALA A 408 9.90 -1.60 -21.39
CA ALA A 408 10.59 -1.21 -22.62
C ALA A 408 11.55 -2.31 -23.11
N VAL A 409 12.33 -2.93 -22.23
CA VAL A 409 13.23 -4.03 -22.58
C VAL A 409 12.46 -5.26 -23.08
N ILE A 410 11.40 -5.66 -22.37
CA ILE A 410 10.54 -6.78 -22.79
C ILE A 410 9.92 -6.47 -24.17
N THR A 411 9.43 -5.25 -24.34
CA THR A 411 8.83 -4.82 -25.63
C THR A 411 9.85 -4.81 -26.75
N LEU A 412 11.09 -4.40 -26.50
CA LEU A 412 12.17 -4.44 -27.47
C LEU A 412 12.49 -5.90 -27.89
N LEU A 413 12.49 -6.84 -26.94
CA LEU A 413 12.65 -8.26 -27.25
C LEU A 413 11.49 -8.79 -28.10
N VAL A 414 10.25 -8.37 -27.80
CA VAL A 414 9.07 -8.73 -28.63
C VAL A 414 9.20 -8.18 -30.04
N ILE A 415 9.67 -6.92 -30.20
CA ILE A 415 9.93 -6.34 -31.51
C ILE A 415 10.99 -7.16 -32.25
N GLY A 416 12.12 -7.46 -31.59
CA GLY A 416 13.18 -8.28 -32.17
C GLY A 416 12.67 -9.65 -32.62
N TYR A 417 11.89 -10.33 -31.77
CA TYR A 417 11.24 -11.60 -32.12
C TYR A 417 10.37 -11.45 -33.37
N ARG A 418 9.49 -10.45 -33.43
CA ARG A 418 8.60 -10.21 -34.60
C ARG A 418 9.35 -9.87 -35.87
N VAL A 419 10.48 -9.15 -35.76
CA VAL A 419 11.35 -8.85 -36.90
C VAL A 419 12.00 -10.13 -37.42
N PHE A 420 12.58 -10.96 -36.55
CA PHE A 420 13.20 -12.22 -36.97
C PHE A 420 12.14 -13.23 -37.46
N GLU A 421 10.99 -13.33 -36.84
CA GLU A 421 9.87 -14.13 -37.31
C GLU A 421 9.48 -13.73 -38.76
N PHE A 422 9.38 -12.43 -39.04
CA PHE A 422 9.06 -11.91 -40.37
C PHE A 422 10.17 -12.20 -41.39
N LEU A 423 11.44 -12.13 -40.99
CA LEU A 423 12.58 -12.37 -41.89
C LEU A 423 12.80 -13.86 -42.21
N LEU A 424 12.41 -14.74 -41.31
CA LEU A 424 12.61 -16.20 -41.43
C LEU A 424 11.34 -16.93 -41.93
N ASP A 425 10.19 -16.28 -41.94
CA ASP A 425 8.91 -16.87 -42.35
C ASP A 425 8.68 -16.63 -43.84
N ASP A 426 8.63 -17.72 -44.62
CA ASP A 426 8.35 -17.69 -46.07
C ASP A 426 6.84 -17.43 -46.36
N VAL A 427 5.98 -17.32 -45.33
CA VAL A 427 4.56 -17.13 -45.49
C VAL A 427 4.22 -15.67 -45.70
N SER A 428 3.88 -15.30 -46.91
CA SER A 428 3.40 -14.03 -47.38
C SER A 428 2.09 -13.60 -46.71
N GLY A 429 2.15 -12.97 -45.54
CA GLY A 429 0.96 -12.46 -44.85
C GLY A 429 1.24 -11.26 -43.96
N GLY A 430 0.96 -10.04 -44.42
CA GLY A 430 1.05 -8.79 -43.68
C GLY A 430 2.39 -8.11 -43.76
N SER A 431 2.42 -6.80 -43.49
CA SER A 431 3.66 -5.99 -43.46
C SER A 431 4.40 -6.15 -42.12
N LEU A 432 5.73 -5.96 -42.13
CA LEU A 432 6.51 -5.92 -40.90
C LEU A 432 5.96 -4.84 -39.92
N VAL A 433 5.49 -3.73 -40.48
CA VAL A 433 4.91 -2.63 -39.69
C VAL A 433 3.64 -3.10 -38.96
N ASP A 434 2.76 -3.89 -39.59
CA ASP A 434 1.56 -4.41 -38.93
C ASP A 434 1.88 -5.32 -37.76
N ARG A 435 2.95 -6.11 -37.85
CA ARG A 435 3.40 -7.01 -36.78
C ARG A 435 4.07 -6.28 -35.62
N THR A 436 4.68 -5.10 -35.89
CA THR A 436 5.52 -4.38 -34.90
C THR A 436 4.91 -3.09 -34.38
N ARG A 437 3.91 -2.50 -35.04
CA ARG A 437 3.32 -1.18 -34.69
C ARG A 437 2.84 -1.08 -33.24
N ALA A 438 2.16 -2.09 -32.73
CA ALA A 438 1.63 -2.06 -31.36
C ALA A 438 2.78 -2.12 -30.31
N PRO A 439 3.74 -3.05 -30.39
CA PRO A 439 4.90 -3.01 -29.50
C PRO A 439 5.78 -1.76 -29.69
N LEU A 440 5.89 -1.19 -30.91
CA LEU A 440 6.59 0.09 -31.10
C LEU A 440 5.90 1.24 -30.36
N GLY A 441 4.56 1.29 -30.40
CA GLY A 441 3.80 2.27 -29.61
C GLY A 441 4.07 2.14 -28.11
N LEU A 442 4.06 0.92 -27.59
CA LEU A 442 4.36 0.65 -26.18
C LEU A 442 5.81 0.99 -25.82
N LEU A 443 6.77 0.70 -26.72
CA LEU A 443 8.19 1.06 -26.53
C LEU A 443 8.39 2.57 -26.43
N VAL A 444 7.76 3.33 -27.32
CA VAL A 444 7.82 4.81 -27.29
C VAL A 444 7.23 5.34 -26.00
N ALA A 445 6.04 4.90 -25.60
CA ALA A 445 5.37 5.35 -24.37
C ALA A 445 6.21 5.05 -23.12
N THR A 446 6.70 3.81 -22.99
CA THR A 446 7.51 3.39 -21.84
C THR A 446 8.93 3.98 -21.87
N GLY A 447 9.51 4.15 -23.04
CA GLY A 447 10.80 4.83 -23.22
C GLY A 447 10.75 6.31 -22.82
N LEU A 448 9.69 7.03 -23.18
CA LEU A 448 9.46 8.42 -22.76
C LEU A 448 9.27 8.50 -21.25
N ALA A 449 8.43 7.62 -20.68
CA ALA A 449 8.20 7.58 -19.23
C ALA A 449 9.51 7.27 -18.47
N ALA A 450 10.26 6.26 -18.90
CA ALA A 450 11.54 5.89 -18.30
C ALA A 450 12.56 7.02 -18.41
N GLY A 451 12.76 7.57 -19.62
CA GLY A 451 13.72 8.64 -19.88
C GLY A 451 13.45 9.90 -19.07
N TYR A 452 12.20 10.34 -19.04
CA TYR A 452 11.79 11.51 -18.24
C TYR A 452 12.04 11.29 -16.73
N HIS A 453 11.56 10.19 -16.17
CA HIS A 453 11.70 9.95 -14.72
C HIS A 453 13.15 9.68 -14.32
N PHE A 454 13.94 9.07 -15.19
CA PHE A 454 15.39 8.94 -14.98
C PHE A 454 16.09 10.31 -14.97
N ALA A 455 15.74 11.20 -15.91
CA ALA A 455 16.30 12.55 -15.96
C ALA A 455 15.97 13.35 -14.69
N VAL A 456 14.70 13.28 -14.23
CA VAL A 456 14.26 13.90 -12.98
C VAL A 456 15.00 13.31 -11.77
N TRP A 457 15.09 11.97 -11.69
CA TRP A 457 15.81 11.30 -10.59
C TRP A 457 17.28 11.71 -10.54
N ARG A 458 17.94 11.78 -11.69
CA ARG A 458 19.34 12.22 -11.80
C ARG A 458 19.51 13.67 -11.34
N HIS A 459 18.60 14.54 -11.75
CA HIS A 459 18.57 15.94 -11.35
C HIS A 459 18.34 16.11 -9.83
N ASP A 460 17.33 15.46 -9.27
CA ASP A 460 17.05 15.46 -7.83
C ASP A 460 18.27 14.99 -7.02
N ARG A 461 18.99 13.96 -7.52
CA ARG A 461 20.21 13.47 -6.89
C ARG A 461 21.35 14.48 -6.92
N SER A 462 21.51 15.22 -8.02
CA SER A 462 22.53 16.27 -8.11
C SER A 462 22.26 17.44 -7.15
N LEU A 463 20.99 17.86 -7.03
CA LEU A 463 20.57 18.90 -6.07
C LEU A 463 20.77 18.45 -4.62
N THR A 464 20.43 17.20 -4.29
CA THR A 464 20.63 16.66 -2.94
C THR A 464 22.13 16.57 -2.59
N ALA A 465 22.97 16.19 -3.56
CA ALA A 465 24.41 16.14 -3.37
C ALA A 465 25.03 17.54 -3.20
N ALA A 466 24.47 18.56 -3.86
CA ALA A 466 24.90 19.94 -3.74
C ALA A 466 24.41 20.61 -2.44
N ALA A 467 23.19 20.26 -1.99
CA ALA A 467 22.59 20.78 -0.77
C ALA A 467 23.12 20.14 0.51
N THR A 468 23.70 18.94 0.42
CA THR A 468 24.44 18.36 1.53
C THR A 468 25.80 19.00 1.52
N PRO A 469 26.14 19.90 2.47
CA PRO A 469 27.52 20.33 2.60
C PRO A 469 28.34 19.03 2.66
N ARG A 470 29.35 18.87 1.82
CA ARG A 470 30.36 17.85 2.04
C ARG A 470 30.98 18.15 3.40
N LYS A 471 30.35 17.68 4.48
CA LYS A 471 31.11 17.33 5.67
C LYS A 471 32.12 16.32 5.15
N ARG A 472 33.31 16.79 4.80
CA ARG A 472 34.45 15.91 4.61
C ARG A 472 34.59 15.21 5.95
N MET A 473 33.94 14.07 6.08
CA MET A 473 33.93 13.31 7.31
C MET A 473 35.33 12.79 7.48
N VAL A 474 35.96 13.18 8.57
CA VAL A 474 37.16 12.53 9.04
C VAL A 474 36.83 11.04 9.18
N ARG A 475 37.44 10.17 8.37
CA ARG A 475 37.16 8.74 8.42
C ARG A 475 37.82 8.07 9.61
N LYS A 476 39.02 8.52 9.95
CA LYS A 476 39.81 7.95 11.03
C LYS A 476 40.44 9.05 11.84
N LEU A 477 40.21 9.04 13.14
CA LEU A 477 40.81 9.99 14.10
C LEU A 477 41.68 9.19 15.05
N ILE A 478 42.95 9.60 15.19
CA ILE A 478 43.89 9.05 16.15
C ILE A 478 44.02 10.08 17.29
N LEU A 479 43.56 9.72 18.48
CA LEU A 479 43.63 10.53 19.68
C LEU A 479 44.80 10.09 20.55
N VAL A 480 45.78 10.97 20.74
CA VAL A 480 46.90 10.74 21.67
C VAL A 480 46.62 11.51 22.94
N ALA A 481 46.29 10.80 24.01
CA ALA A 481 45.91 11.40 25.30
C ALA A 481 46.81 10.93 26.44
N ALA A 482 47.09 11.83 27.39
CA ALA A 482 47.86 11.53 28.60
C ALA A 482 46.96 11.17 29.80
N GLY A 483 45.68 11.57 29.80
CA GLY A 483 44.67 11.32 30.83
C GLY A 483 43.57 10.38 30.38
N ASP A 484 42.38 10.45 31.01
CA ASP A 484 41.22 9.69 30.62
C ASP A 484 40.73 10.12 29.21
N PRO A 485 40.76 9.23 28.20
CA PRO A 485 40.39 9.59 26.84
C PRO A 485 38.88 9.54 26.59
N GLU A 486 38.07 8.94 27.48
CA GLU A 486 36.70 8.60 27.23
C GLU A 486 35.80 9.80 26.89
N PRO A 487 35.86 10.95 27.59
CA PRO A 487 35.09 12.14 27.24
C PRO A 487 35.47 12.71 25.87
N LEU A 488 36.78 12.72 25.55
CA LEU A 488 37.29 13.23 24.27
C LEU A 488 36.94 12.33 23.08
N VAL A 489 36.95 11.01 23.30
CA VAL A 489 36.50 10.02 22.28
C VAL A 489 35.05 10.23 21.93
N LYS A 490 34.18 10.41 22.92
CA LYS A 490 32.76 10.66 22.73
C LYS A 490 32.50 11.90 21.89
N VAL A 491 33.14 13.01 22.26
CA VAL A 491 33.01 14.29 21.53
C VAL A 491 33.59 14.20 20.12
N ALA A 492 34.77 13.59 19.96
CA ALA A 492 35.36 13.41 18.63
C ALA A 492 34.50 12.57 17.69
N ALA A 493 33.91 11.47 18.20
CA ALA A 493 33.03 10.63 17.46
C ALA A 493 31.70 11.35 17.11
N GLU A 494 31.16 12.14 18.03
CA GLU A 494 29.89 12.86 17.84
C GLU A 494 30.03 14.01 16.81
N VAL A 495 31.15 14.76 16.86
CA VAL A 495 31.42 15.91 15.97
C VAL A 495 31.82 15.46 14.56
N THR A 496 32.64 14.41 14.45
CA THR A 496 33.23 14.02 13.17
C THR A 496 32.57 12.78 12.53
N GLY A 497 31.92 11.92 13.32
CA GLY A 497 31.46 10.60 12.88
C GLY A 497 32.59 9.60 12.58
N ALA A 498 33.85 9.93 12.93
CA ALA A 498 35.02 9.11 12.65
C ALA A 498 35.16 7.92 13.60
N SER A 499 35.84 6.87 13.14
CA SER A 499 36.34 5.84 14.06
C SER A 499 37.55 6.39 14.82
N VAL A 500 37.43 6.52 16.15
CA VAL A 500 38.47 7.05 17.00
C VAL A 500 39.36 5.91 17.50
N THR A 501 40.68 6.02 17.24
CA THR A 501 41.68 5.10 17.77
C THR A 501 42.47 5.85 18.84
N VAL A 502 42.53 5.34 20.08
CA VAL A 502 43.22 5.99 21.19
C VAL A 502 44.63 5.41 21.35
N TRP A 503 45.60 6.30 21.41
CA TRP A 503 46.99 5.98 21.78
C TRP A 503 47.33 6.66 23.11
N LYS A 504 47.83 5.88 24.04
CA LYS A 504 48.30 6.42 25.32
C LYS A 504 49.70 6.97 25.17
N ARG A 505 49.93 8.12 25.69
CA ARG A 505 51.24 8.78 25.70
C ARG A 505 52.18 8.13 26.71
N ALA A 506 53.38 7.69 26.29
CA ALA A 506 54.30 6.91 27.11
C ALA A 506 55.05 7.76 28.16
N ASP A 507 55.13 9.10 27.95
CA ASP A 507 55.81 10.05 28.82
C ASP A 507 54.90 10.67 29.92
N ALA A 508 53.67 10.24 30.03
CA ALA A 508 52.69 10.74 31.04
C ALA A 508 53.04 10.30 32.50
N GLY A 509 54.08 9.49 32.68
CA GLY A 509 54.50 8.96 33.99
C GLY A 509 55.69 9.65 34.65
N THR A 510 56.35 10.66 34.03
CA THR A 510 57.57 11.31 34.60
C THR A 510 57.36 12.81 34.90
N SER A 511 56.40 13.13 35.73
CA SER A 511 56.32 14.48 36.32
C SER A 511 56.47 14.41 37.84
N GLY A 512 57.76 14.55 38.28
CA GLY A 512 58.11 15.28 39.50
C GLY A 512 57.73 14.68 40.83
N THR A 513 58.63 13.87 41.39
CA THR A 513 58.87 13.85 42.81
C THR A 513 59.26 15.28 43.28
N ALA A 514 58.36 15.92 44.00
CA ALA A 514 58.71 17.11 44.85
C ALA A 514 58.40 16.77 46.30
N PRO A 515 59.18 17.29 47.27
CA PRO A 515 59.27 16.74 48.62
C PRO A 515 58.09 17.08 49.51
N SER A 516 57.84 16.14 50.41
CA SER A 516 56.94 16.16 51.54
C SER A 516 56.99 17.48 52.36
N GLY A 517 55.79 18.02 52.62
CA GLY A 517 55.61 19.06 53.63
C GLY A 517 54.17 19.56 53.74
N ALA A 518 53.51 19.16 54.84
CA ALA A 518 52.37 19.79 55.50
C ALA A 518 50.94 19.56 54.91
N ALA A 519 50.16 18.98 55.77
CA ALA A 519 48.75 18.79 55.77
C ALA A 519 47.90 20.04 55.50
N SER A 520 46.89 19.93 54.68
CA SER A 520 45.59 20.56 54.96
C SER A 520 44.51 19.88 54.12
N SER A 521 43.48 19.51 54.81
CA SER A 521 42.25 18.84 54.35
C SER A 521 41.43 19.74 53.41
N GLY A 522 40.78 19.11 52.39
CA GLY A 522 39.52 19.58 51.80
C GLY A 522 39.67 20.50 50.60
N ALA A 523 39.65 19.94 49.42
CA ALA A 523 39.15 20.68 48.25
C ALA A 523 38.71 19.69 47.12
N SER A 524 37.43 19.54 47.00
CA SER A 524 36.61 19.56 45.81
C SER A 524 37.01 18.71 44.59
N SER A 525 36.22 17.68 44.35
CA SER A 525 36.09 16.91 43.11
C SER A 525 35.55 17.74 41.90
N GLY A 526 35.29 19.03 42.09
CA GLY A 526 34.72 19.92 41.05
C GLY A 526 35.69 20.41 39.98
N THR A 527 36.99 20.49 40.30
CA THR A 527 37.98 21.13 39.40
C THR A 527 38.48 20.22 38.26
N ALA A 528 38.39 18.90 38.42
CA ALA A 528 38.81 17.96 37.38
C ALA A 528 37.71 17.77 36.30
N GLU A 529 36.47 17.83 36.71
CA GLU A 529 35.30 17.68 35.81
C GLU A 529 35.10 18.97 34.98
N GLU A 530 35.28 20.13 35.55
CA GLU A 530 35.24 21.44 34.87
C GLU A 530 36.40 21.62 33.87
N ALA A 531 37.57 21.07 34.13
CA ALA A 531 38.72 21.06 33.22
C ALA A 531 38.48 20.08 32.04
N ALA A 532 37.84 18.95 32.27
CA ALA A 532 37.49 17.96 31.24
C ALA A 532 36.40 18.50 30.29
N ASP A 533 35.42 19.21 30.81
CA ASP A 533 34.34 19.84 30.02
C ASP A 533 34.89 21.00 29.15
N GLY A 534 35.85 21.76 29.66
CA GLY A 534 36.58 22.81 28.92
C GLY A 534 37.40 22.24 27.75
N LEU A 535 38.05 21.07 27.93
CA LEU A 535 38.85 20.40 26.90
C LEU A 535 37.94 19.80 25.80
N SER A 536 36.82 19.23 26.18
CA SER A 536 35.82 18.67 25.29
C SER A 536 35.23 19.73 24.34
N GLY A 537 34.91 20.90 24.87
CA GLY A 537 34.43 22.05 24.09
C GLY A 537 35.47 22.67 23.15
N GLN A 538 36.77 22.64 23.54
CA GLN A 538 37.89 23.08 22.69
C GLN A 538 38.12 22.07 21.54
N LEU A 539 38.06 20.78 21.82
CA LEU A 539 38.18 19.73 20.82
C LEU A 539 37.06 19.81 19.77
N ALA A 540 35.82 19.99 20.20
CA ALA A 540 34.68 20.15 19.30
C ALA A 540 34.91 21.32 18.32
N ARG A 541 35.30 22.48 18.81
CA ARG A 541 35.59 23.67 17.98
C ARG A 541 36.80 23.48 17.06
N ALA A 542 37.83 22.79 17.51
CA ALA A 542 39.03 22.53 16.70
C ALA A 542 38.76 21.53 15.56
N LEU A 543 37.78 20.64 15.72
CA LEU A 543 37.39 19.64 14.70
C LEU A 543 36.33 20.14 13.71
N GLU A 544 35.58 21.19 14.03
CA GLU A 544 34.50 21.73 13.17
C GLU A 544 34.95 22.25 11.78
N GLY A 545 36.23 22.54 11.58
CA GLY A 545 36.78 23.07 10.32
C GLY A 545 37.72 22.12 9.58
N VAL A 546 37.98 20.93 10.08
CA VAL A 546 39.03 20.05 9.55
C VAL A 546 38.53 19.27 8.32
N ALA A 547 39.21 19.46 7.19
CA ALA A 547 38.91 18.86 5.89
C ALA A 547 39.99 17.82 5.51
N ALA A 548 40.07 16.70 6.28
CA ALA A 548 41.02 15.61 6.01
C ALA A 548 40.40 14.23 6.29
N ASP A 549 40.76 13.21 5.51
CA ASP A 549 40.29 11.83 5.70
C ASP A 549 40.83 11.19 7.00
N ARG A 550 42.02 11.61 7.42
CA ARG A 550 42.67 11.16 8.65
C ARG A 550 43.16 12.36 9.47
N VAL A 551 42.93 12.30 10.75
CA VAL A 551 43.31 13.39 11.67
C VAL A 551 44.00 12.79 12.89
N LEU A 552 45.13 13.38 13.27
CA LEU A 552 45.82 13.12 14.52
C LEU A 552 45.49 14.24 15.50
N VAL A 553 44.99 13.89 16.66
CA VAL A 553 44.72 14.82 17.77
C VAL A 553 45.65 14.48 18.91
N ILE A 554 46.43 15.47 19.35
CA ILE A 554 47.36 15.30 20.47
C ILE A 554 46.91 16.22 21.62
N THR A 555 46.70 15.66 22.80
CA THR A 555 46.44 16.43 24.00
C THR A 555 47.75 16.58 24.80
N GLY A 556 48.18 17.84 24.99
CA GLY A 556 49.38 18.20 25.74
C GLY A 556 49.09 18.62 27.18
N PRO A 557 50.15 18.83 28.01
CA PRO A 557 49.98 19.37 29.35
C PRO A 557 49.42 20.80 29.31
N GLY A 558 48.52 21.13 30.24
CA GLY A 558 47.88 22.44 30.31
C GLY A 558 46.69 22.63 29.35
N SER A 559 45.94 21.59 29.07
CA SER A 559 44.71 21.61 28.22
C SER A 559 44.92 22.07 26.76
N ARG A 560 46.13 21.88 26.23
CA ARG A 560 46.47 22.24 24.86
C ARG A 560 46.06 21.09 23.90
N ILE A 561 45.27 21.43 22.90
CA ILE A 561 44.84 20.46 21.84
C ILE A 561 45.52 20.89 20.54
N GLU A 562 46.20 19.94 19.91
CA GLU A 562 46.78 20.10 18.58
C GLU A 562 46.06 19.13 17.60
N VAL A 563 45.53 19.67 16.51
CA VAL A 563 44.82 18.91 15.48
C VAL A 563 45.63 18.95 14.20
N ILE A 564 46.14 17.80 13.79
CA ILE A 564 47.05 17.67 12.64
C ILE A 564 46.32 16.87 11.56
N PRO A 565 45.97 17.49 10.42
CA PRO A 565 45.45 16.75 9.28
C PRO A 565 46.55 15.88 8.68
N LEU A 566 46.27 14.60 8.46
CA LEU A 566 47.19 13.66 7.83
C LEU A 566 46.83 13.50 6.34
N GLY A 567 47.82 13.62 5.45
CA GLY A 567 47.66 13.39 4.02
C GLY A 567 47.35 11.94 3.74
N SER A 568 46.51 11.67 2.73
CA SER A 568 46.36 10.34 2.14
C SER A 568 47.52 10.11 1.16
N ASP A 569 48.34 9.10 1.38
CA ASP A 569 49.22 8.54 0.36
C ASP A 569 48.43 7.88 -0.73
#